data_0378d6ba19a46e61ecc8c421820831ac
#
_entry.id   0378d6ba19a46e61ecc8c421820831ac
#
_cell.length_a   1.000
_cell.length_b   1.000
_cell.length_c   1.000
_cell.angle_alpha   90.00
_cell.angle_beta   90.00
_cell.angle_gamma   90.00
#
_symmetry.space_group_name_H-M   'P 1'
#
loop_
_entity.id
_entity.type
_entity.pdbx_description
1 polymer ?
#
loop_
_entity_poly.entity_id
_entity_poly.type
_entity_poly.pdbx_seq_one_letter_code
_entity_poly.pdbx_strand_id
1 'polypeptide(L)'
;MLNSRELWIIPILHNEADLGSLSTRISAKRASNSTALIEDLWRQLEAEVLALPVDPANLLLYQDSLPDCGLEASLLRQLASQGSANFKLLEKLVARGAKLIGTESLPLLLREYHLACRPEDALSGELPRLIEARDRYIAQRIDATMGAAQMGLLFIGMLHDVARFLPADITVRYPLRITP
;
A
#
# COMPACT_ATOMS: atom_id res chain seq x y z
N MET A 1 -5.69 -18.39 -25.02
CA MET A 1 -5.37 -18.32 -23.60
C MET A 1 -5.77 -16.91 -23.15
N LEU A 2 -6.74 -16.78 -22.26
CA LEU A 2 -7.06 -15.48 -21.66
C LEU A 2 -5.82 -15.03 -20.91
N ASN A 3 -5.23 -13.89 -21.31
CA ASN A 3 -4.15 -13.24 -20.57
C ASN A 3 -4.74 -12.73 -19.25
N SER A 4 -4.76 -13.60 -18.23
CA SER A 4 -5.23 -13.20 -16.91
C SER A 4 -4.26 -12.19 -16.31
N ARG A 5 -4.80 -11.10 -15.82
CA ARG A 5 -4.06 -10.15 -14.98
C ARG A 5 -3.79 -10.80 -13.62
N GLU A 6 -2.62 -10.61 -13.06
CA GLU A 6 -2.28 -11.21 -11.76
C GLU A 6 -1.90 -10.12 -10.77
N LEU A 7 -2.58 -10.10 -9.62
CA LEU A 7 -2.32 -9.15 -8.53
C LEU A 7 -1.86 -9.89 -7.29
N TRP A 8 -0.70 -9.53 -6.77
CA TRP A 8 -0.20 -10.04 -5.52
C TRP A 8 -0.41 -9.01 -4.42
N ILE A 9 -1.20 -9.38 -3.42
CA ILE A 9 -1.50 -8.52 -2.28
C ILE A 9 -0.49 -8.83 -1.17
N ILE A 10 0.20 -7.78 -0.75
CA ILE A 10 1.24 -7.81 0.26
C ILE A 10 0.74 -7.00 1.46
N PRO A 11 0.32 -7.68 2.55
CA PRO A 11 -0.10 -6.97 3.75
C PRO A 11 1.08 -6.26 4.39
N ILE A 12 0.88 -5.00 4.75
CA ILE A 12 1.90 -4.18 5.38
C ILE A 12 1.46 -3.69 6.76
N LEU A 13 2.46 -3.47 7.61
CA LEU A 13 2.31 -2.75 8.88
C LEU A 13 2.90 -1.35 8.70
N HIS A 14 2.06 -0.35 8.81
CA HIS A 14 2.52 1.03 8.75
C HIS A 14 3.36 1.37 9.99
N ASN A 15 4.51 1.97 9.75
CA ASN A 15 5.32 2.58 10.80
C ASN A 15 5.10 4.12 10.80
N GLU A 16 5.71 4.81 11.78
CA GLU A 16 5.57 6.26 11.89
C GLU A 16 6.12 7.00 10.65
N ALA A 17 7.17 6.50 10.03
CA ALA A 17 7.78 7.10 8.85
C ALA A 17 6.87 6.97 7.60
N ASP A 18 6.00 5.96 7.54
CA ASP A 18 5.03 5.78 6.44
C ASP A 18 3.94 6.87 6.46
N LEU A 19 3.67 7.43 7.64
CA LEU A 19 2.68 8.50 7.84
C LEU A 19 3.27 9.90 7.56
N GLY A 20 4.57 10.02 7.33
CA GLY A 20 5.25 11.28 7.06
C GLY A 20 4.99 12.33 8.17
N SER A 21 4.68 13.57 7.77
CA SER A 21 4.38 14.66 8.72
C SER A 21 3.10 14.45 9.56
N LEU A 22 2.28 13.44 9.23
CA LEU A 22 1.09 13.08 10.00
C LEU A 22 1.44 12.29 11.27
N SER A 23 2.60 11.64 11.30
CA SER A 23 3.07 10.81 12.42
C SER A 23 3.12 11.57 13.75
N THR A 24 3.55 12.82 13.73
CA THR A 24 3.73 13.66 14.93
C THR A 24 2.44 13.92 15.71
N ARG A 25 1.27 13.77 15.07
CA ARG A 25 -0.04 13.97 15.68
C ARG A 25 -0.71 12.68 16.18
N ILE A 26 -0.29 11.52 15.66
CA ILE A 26 -0.92 10.21 15.94
C ILE A 26 -0.08 9.38 16.92
N SER A 27 1.22 9.60 17.01
CA SER A 27 2.19 8.69 17.66
C SER A 27 2.45 8.87 19.14
N ALA A 28 1.65 9.61 19.87
CA ALA A 28 1.93 9.86 21.31
C ALA A 28 1.94 8.61 22.23
N LYS A 29 1.79 7.36 21.71
CA LYS A 29 1.56 6.18 22.55
C LYS A 29 2.06 4.81 22.07
N ARG A 30 3.18 4.70 21.32
CA ARG A 30 3.74 3.36 21.02
C ARG A 30 5.14 3.15 21.63
N ALA A 31 5.27 2.06 22.39
CA ALA A 31 6.48 1.69 23.12
C ALA A 31 7.62 1.22 22.19
N SER A 32 8.87 1.51 22.59
CA SER A 32 10.11 1.26 21.85
C SER A 32 10.41 -0.20 21.49
N ASN A 33 9.76 -1.19 22.12
CA ASN A 33 10.01 -2.62 21.87
C ASN A 33 9.40 -3.15 20.56
N SER A 34 8.51 -2.39 19.92
CA SER A 34 7.90 -2.80 18.66
C SER A 34 8.73 -2.41 17.41
N THR A 35 9.66 -1.47 17.55
CA THR A 35 10.43 -0.94 16.40
C THR A 35 11.37 -1.98 15.79
N ALA A 36 12.15 -2.68 16.61
CA ALA A 36 13.08 -3.71 16.14
C ALA A 36 12.35 -4.89 15.46
N LEU A 37 11.21 -5.31 16.01
CA LEU A 37 10.39 -6.38 15.42
C LEU A 37 9.82 -5.93 14.06
N ILE A 38 9.35 -4.69 13.95
CA ILE A 38 8.84 -4.15 12.71
C ILE A 38 9.95 -4.03 11.66
N GLU A 39 11.16 -3.61 12.05
CA GLU A 39 12.32 -3.55 11.15
C GLU A 39 12.73 -4.95 10.65
N ASP A 40 12.68 -5.97 11.52
CA ASP A 40 12.96 -7.35 11.15
C ASP A 40 11.91 -7.89 10.15
N LEU A 41 10.64 -7.62 10.40
CA LEU A 41 9.56 -7.97 9.47
C LEU A 41 9.75 -7.31 8.11
N TRP A 42 10.11 -6.02 8.07
CA TRP A 42 10.38 -5.31 6.82
C TRP A 42 11.59 -5.87 6.08
N ARG A 43 12.66 -6.28 6.79
CA ARG A 43 13.82 -6.93 6.14
C ARG A 43 13.46 -8.28 5.52
N GLN A 44 12.65 -9.09 6.20
CA GLN A 44 12.16 -10.36 5.67
C GLN A 44 11.25 -10.13 4.46
N LEU A 45 10.30 -9.21 4.57
CA LEU A 45 9.39 -8.82 3.49
C LEU A 45 10.17 -8.34 2.25
N GLU A 46 11.17 -7.47 2.44
CA GLU A 46 12.02 -7.00 1.35
C GLU A 46 12.73 -8.16 0.66
N ALA A 47 13.34 -9.08 1.42
CA ALA A 47 14.04 -10.22 0.86
C ALA A 47 13.11 -11.10 0.03
N GLU A 48 11.91 -11.39 0.53
CA GLU A 48 10.92 -12.20 -0.16
C GLU A 48 10.38 -11.52 -1.41
N VAL A 49 10.04 -10.22 -1.34
CA VAL A 49 9.55 -9.46 -2.50
C VAL A 49 10.62 -9.36 -3.59
N LEU A 50 11.88 -9.12 -3.22
CA LEU A 50 12.97 -9.02 -4.18
C LEU A 50 13.37 -10.36 -4.80
N ALA A 51 13.01 -11.49 -4.18
CA ALA A 51 13.20 -12.85 -4.67
C ALA A 51 12.05 -13.36 -5.53
N LEU A 52 10.95 -12.60 -5.65
CA LEU A 52 9.83 -13.02 -6.49
C LEU A 52 10.26 -13.19 -7.95
N PRO A 53 9.81 -14.27 -8.63
CA PRO A 53 10.19 -14.58 -10.02
C PRO A 53 9.40 -13.71 -11.01
N VAL A 54 9.51 -12.39 -10.88
CA VAL A 54 8.80 -11.41 -11.71
C VAL A 54 9.80 -10.50 -12.42
N ASP A 55 9.51 -10.17 -13.68
CA ASP A 55 10.28 -9.16 -14.41
C ASP A 55 9.84 -7.77 -13.93
N PRO A 56 10.72 -6.99 -13.27
CA PRO A 56 10.37 -5.66 -12.78
C PRO A 56 9.84 -4.72 -13.86
N ALA A 57 10.28 -4.85 -15.11
CA ALA A 57 9.82 -3.99 -16.21
C ALA A 57 8.33 -4.17 -16.55
N ASN A 58 7.76 -5.33 -16.20
CA ASN A 58 6.34 -5.64 -16.38
C ASN A 58 5.52 -5.49 -15.10
N LEU A 59 6.12 -4.94 -14.04
CA LEU A 59 5.54 -4.88 -12.72
C LEU A 59 4.91 -3.50 -12.45
N LEU A 60 3.65 -3.51 -12.00
CA LEU A 60 2.96 -2.35 -11.47
C LEU A 60 2.97 -2.38 -9.94
N LEU A 61 3.33 -1.25 -9.34
CA LEU A 61 3.36 -1.09 -7.88
C LEU A 61 2.19 -0.21 -7.46
N TYR A 62 1.35 -0.76 -6.61
CA TYR A 62 0.23 -0.10 -5.96
C TYR A 62 0.53 0.02 -4.47
N GLN A 63 0.29 1.19 -3.91
CA GLN A 63 0.65 1.48 -2.53
C GLN A 63 -0.51 2.14 -1.78
N ASP A 64 -0.87 1.56 -0.64
CA ASP A 64 -1.78 2.16 0.34
C ASP A 64 -1.30 3.57 0.73
N SER A 65 -2.24 4.48 0.85
CA SER A 65 -1.98 5.88 1.20
C SER A 65 -1.16 6.69 0.18
N LEU A 66 -0.93 6.17 -1.04
CA LEU A 66 -0.30 6.91 -2.13
C LEU A 66 -1.38 7.50 -3.05
N PRO A 67 -1.63 8.82 -3.02
CA PRO A 67 -2.67 9.44 -3.83
C PRO A 67 -2.34 9.40 -5.32
N ASP A 68 -3.39 9.26 -6.15
CA ASP A 68 -3.34 9.50 -7.60
C ASP A 68 -3.37 11.01 -7.86
N CYS A 69 -2.23 11.65 -7.92
CA CYS A 69 -2.13 13.11 -7.97
C CYS A 69 -1.01 13.66 -8.87
N GLY A 70 -0.28 12.79 -9.57
CA GLY A 70 0.86 13.16 -10.43
C GLY A 70 2.15 13.49 -9.68
N LEU A 71 2.17 13.33 -8.35
CA LEU A 71 3.34 13.57 -7.49
C LEU A 71 3.93 12.28 -6.90
N GLU A 72 3.51 11.10 -7.38
CA GLU A 72 3.84 9.79 -6.83
C GLU A 72 5.36 9.60 -6.69
N ALA A 73 6.12 9.93 -7.74
CA ALA A 73 7.58 9.82 -7.71
C ALA A 73 8.26 10.78 -6.72
N SER A 74 7.65 11.93 -6.46
CA SER A 74 8.14 12.89 -5.46
C SER A 74 7.87 12.41 -4.05
N LEU A 75 6.65 11.91 -3.81
CA LEU A 75 6.24 11.32 -2.53
C LEU A 75 7.08 10.09 -2.20
N LEU A 76 7.32 9.22 -3.19
CA LEU A 76 8.20 8.05 -3.05
C LEU A 76 9.57 8.47 -2.49
N ARG A 77 10.27 9.39 -3.16
CA ARG A 77 11.60 9.84 -2.74
C ARG A 77 11.58 10.51 -1.37
N GLN A 78 10.57 11.34 -1.11
CA GLN A 78 10.44 12.03 0.16
C GLN A 78 10.27 11.04 1.31
N LEU A 79 9.33 10.10 1.23
CA LEU A 79 9.06 9.14 2.29
C LEU A 79 10.19 8.12 2.46
N ALA A 80 10.83 7.70 1.38
CA ALA A 80 12.04 6.87 1.45
C ALA A 80 13.19 7.58 2.19
N SER A 81 13.40 8.88 1.91
CA SER A 81 14.42 9.69 2.59
C SER A 81 14.12 9.94 4.07
N GLN A 82 12.85 9.94 4.45
CA GLN A 82 12.40 10.05 5.84
C GLN A 82 12.50 8.73 6.62
N GLY A 83 12.95 7.66 5.99
CA GLY A 83 13.26 6.40 6.68
C GLY A 83 12.21 5.31 6.51
N SER A 84 11.11 5.55 5.77
CA SER A 84 10.11 4.51 5.52
C SER A 84 10.73 3.28 4.84
N ALA A 85 10.64 2.13 5.50
CA ALA A 85 11.12 0.85 4.95
C ALA A 85 10.30 0.45 3.71
N ASN A 86 8.99 0.68 3.76
CA ASN A 86 8.08 0.42 2.65
C ASN A 86 8.48 1.21 1.41
N PHE A 87 8.60 2.54 1.54
CA PHE A 87 8.95 3.40 0.39
C PHE A 87 10.38 3.17 -0.11
N LYS A 88 11.33 2.77 0.75
CA LYS A 88 12.66 2.30 0.31
C LYS A 88 12.60 1.04 -0.55
N LEU A 89 11.72 0.09 -0.20
CA LEU A 89 11.51 -1.11 -1.01
C LEU A 89 10.90 -0.75 -2.37
N LEU A 90 9.86 0.10 -2.39
CA LEU A 90 9.27 0.60 -3.63
C LEU A 90 10.30 1.32 -4.51
N GLU A 91 11.17 2.16 -3.93
CA GLU A 91 12.25 2.85 -4.65
C GLU A 91 13.22 1.85 -5.31
N LYS A 92 13.59 0.77 -4.62
CA LYS A 92 14.42 -0.31 -5.18
C LYS A 92 13.74 -1.01 -6.36
N LEU A 93 12.43 -1.27 -6.28
CA LEU A 93 11.67 -1.88 -7.36
C LEU A 93 11.54 -0.95 -8.56
N VAL A 94 11.27 0.34 -8.33
CA VAL A 94 11.23 1.36 -9.39
C VAL A 94 12.58 1.50 -10.08
N ALA A 95 13.69 1.49 -9.32
CA ALA A 95 15.04 1.52 -9.88
C ALA A 95 15.37 0.30 -10.76
N ARG A 96 14.65 -0.82 -10.58
CA ARG A 96 14.73 -2.02 -11.41
C ARG A 96 13.79 -2.02 -12.62
N GLY A 97 12.98 -0.96 -12.79
CA GLY A 97 12.08 -0.80 -13.93
C GLY A 97 10.59 -0.93 -13.62
N ALA A 98 10.20 -1.23 -12.37
CA ALA A 98 8.79 -1.28 -11.99
C ALA A 98 8.13 0.09 -12.05
N LYS A 99 6.85 0.12 -12.40
CA LYS A 99 6.08 1.36 -12.52
C LYS A 99 5.23 1.60 -11.28
N LEU A 100 5.47 2.70 -10.57
CA LEU A 100 4.65 3.13 -9.44
C LEU A 100 3.36 3.81 -9.93
N ILE A 101 2.22 3.40 -9.37
CA ILE A 101 0.89 3.90 -9.72
C ILE A 101 0.26 4.54 -8.48
N GLY A 102 -0.25 5.77 -8.63
CA GLY A 102 -1.10 6.40 -7.62
C GLY A 102 -2.37 5.57 -7.43
N THR A 103 -2.59 5.13 -6.20
CA THR A 103 -3.56 4.08 -5.86
C THR A 103 -4.80 4.64 -5.18
N GLU A 104 -4.67 5.79 -4.53
CA GLU A 104 -5.68 6.31 -3.61
C GLU A 104 -6.32 7.62 -4.08
N SER A 105 -7.55 7.84 -3.62
CA SER A 105 -8.26 9.10 -3.78
C SER A 105 -7.80 10.10 -2.74
N LEU A 106 -7.21 11.21 -3.16
CA LEU A 106 -6.80 12.29 -2.24
C LEU A 106 -7.95 12.79 -1.34
N PRO A 107 -9.19 13.02 -1.84
CA PRO A 107 -10.31 13.40 -0.99
C PRO A 107 -10.65 12.36 0.10
N LEU A 108 -10.57 11.06 -0.20
CA LEU A 108 -10.84 10.00 0.79
C LEU A 108 -9.74 9.94 1.85
N LEU A 109 -8.47 10.09 1.46
CA LEU A 109 -7.34 10.17 2.39
C LEU A 109 -7.45 11.38 3.32
N LEU A 110 -7.83 12.54 2.80
CA LEU A 110 -8.06 13.75 3.63
C LEU A 110 -9.20 13.56 4.61
N ARG A 111 -10.27 12.87 4.20
CA ARG A 111 -11.39 12.55 5.10
C ARG A 111 -10.95 11.62 6.23
N GLU A 112 -10.16 10.59 5.93
CA GLU A 112 -9.58 9.69 6.94
C GLU A 112 -8.72 10.48 7.94
N TYR A 113 -7.86 11.35 7.43
CA TYR A 113 -7.06 12.23 8.28
C TYR A 113 -7.91 13.07 9.22
N HIS A 114 -9.00 13.67 8.72
CA HIS A 114 -9.91 14.46 9.55
C HIS A 114 -10.58 13.62 10.64
N LEU A 115 -10.99 12.38 10.31
CA LEU A 115 -11.55 11.45 11.31
C LEU A 115 -10.50 11.04 12.36
N ALA A 116 -9.26 10.79 11.95
CA ALA A 116 -8.17 10.46 12.88
C ALA A 116 -7.85 11.62 13.85
N CYS A 117 -8.05 12.87 13.41
CA CYS A 117 -7.89 14.06 14.26
C CYS A 117 -9.07 14.31 15.23
N ARG A 118 -10.20 13.62 15.04
CA ARG A 118 -11.43 13.74 15.85
C ARG A 118 -11.93 12.35 16.24
N PRO A 119 -11.31 11.72 17.26
CA PRO A 119 -11.63 10.34 17.65
C PRO A 119 -13.10 10.11 18.03
N GLU A 120 -13.79 11.13 18.51
CA GLU A 120 -15.22 11.11 18.82
C GLU A 120 -16.10 10.87 17.59
N ASP A 121 -15.69 11.35 16.42
CA ASP A 121 -16.40 11.16 15.15
C ASP A 121 -16.14 9.75 14.59
N ALA A 122 -15.00 9.12 14.92
CA ALA A 122 -14.67 7.76 14.50
C ALA A 122 -15.60 6.69 15.10
N LEU A 123 -16.28 6.97 16.22
CA LEU A 123 -17.26 6.08 16.85
C LEU A 123 -18.59 6.02 16.09
N SER A 124 -18.81 6.87 15.10
CA SER A 124 -20.08 7.01 14.37
C SER A 124 -20.33 5.93 13.31
N GLY A 125 -19.44 4.91 13.16
CA GLY A 125 -19.51 3.94 12.07
C GLY A 125 -19.08 4.50 10.70
N GLU A 126 -18.53 5.70 10.67
CA GLU A 126 -18.04 6.35 9.45
C GLU A 126 -16.75 5.70 8.92
N LEU A 127 -15.85 5.31 9.83
CA LEU A 127 -14.57 4.71 9.45
C LEU A 127 -14.70 3.42 8.59
N PRO A 128 -15.55 2.44 8.92
CA PRO A 128 -15.75 1.27 8.05
C PRO A 128 -16.27 1.63 6.67
N ARG A 129 -17.18 2.61 6.55
CA ARG A 129 -17.70 3.08 5.27
C ARG A 129 -16.61 3.78 4.44
N LEU A 130 -15.74 4.52 5.10
CA LEU A 130 -14.63 5.20 4.45
C LEU A 130 -13.59 4.19 3.93
N ILE A 131 -13.24 3.18 4.73
CA ILE A 131 -12.35 2.08 4.30
C ILE A 131 -12.95 1.37 3.08
N GLU A 132 -14.23 1.02 3.11
CA GLU A 132 -14.91 0.40 1.95
C GLU A 132 -14.88 1.31 0.72
N ALA A 133 -15.06 2.62 0.88
CA ALA A 133 -14.99 3.57 -0.24
C ALA A 133 -13.57 3.65 -0.82
N ARG A 134 -12.54 3.60 0.03
CA ARG A 134 -11.14 3.52 -0.39
C ARG A 134 -10.87 2.21 -1.13
N ASP A 135 -11.31 1.06 -0.61
CA ASP A 135 -11.13 -0.24 -1.25
C ASP A 135 -11.73 -0.29 -2.66
N ARG A 136 -12.94 0.28 -2.83
CA ARG A 136 -13.57 0.39 -4.16
C ARG A 136 -12.75 1.27 -5.10
N TYR A 137 -12.24 2.39 -4.62
CA TYR A 137 -11.41 3.28 -5.43
C TYR A 137 -10.10 2.60 -5.85
N ILE A 138 -9.42 1.94 -4.91
CA ILE A 138 -8.19 1.18 -5.17
C ILE A 138 -8.44 0.11 -6.23
N ALA A 139 -9.51 -0.67 -6.09
CA ALA A 139 -9.88 -1.70 -7.06
C ALA A 139 -10.15 -1.11 -8.46
N GLN A 140 -10.84 0.02 -8.54
CA GLN A 140 -11.07 0.74 -9.81
C GLN A 140 -9.75 1.24 -10.43
N ARG A 141 -8.82 1.75 -9.61
CA ARG A 141 -7.49 2.18 -10.10
C ARG A 141 -6.69 1.00 -10.64
N ILE A 142 -6.69 -0.12 -9.93
CA ILE A 142 -6.02 -1.35 -10.39
C ILE A 142 -6.62 -1.80 -11.72
N ASP A 143 -7.94 -1.88 -11.82
CA ASP A 143 -8.63 -2.28 -13.05
C ASP A 143 -8.30 -1.37 -14.24
N ALA A 144 -8.31 -0.06 -14.01
CA ALA A 144 -8.06 0.94 -15.06
C ALA A 144 -6.59 1.01 -15.53
N THR A 145 -5.64 0.57 -14.71
CA THR A 145 -4.20 0.76 -14.98
C THR A 145 -3.45 -0.53 -15.28
N MET A 146 -3.97 -1.69 -14.86
CA MET A 146 -3.36 -2.99 -15.11
C MET A 146 -3.80 -3.54 -16.46
N GLY A 147 -2.91 -3.55 -17.43
CA GLY A 147 -3.14 -4.17 -18.74
C GLY A 147 -3.05 -5.69 -18.73
N ALA A 148 -3.47 -6.29 -19.83
CA ALA A 148 -3.31 -7.74 -20.06
C ALA A 148 -1.82 -8.14 -19.98
N ALA A 149 -1.54 -9.29 -19.38
CA ALA A 149 -0.18 -9.83 -19.16
C ALA A 149 0.73 -8.99 -18.24
N GLN A 150 0.19 -8.02 -17.51
CA GLN A 150 0.92 -7.32 -16.46
C GLN A 150 0.67 -7.96 -15.10
N MET A 151 1.68 -7.84 -14.22
CA MET A 151 1.58 -8.23 -12.83
C MET A 151 1.53 -6.98 -11.95
N GLY A 152 0.70 -7.00 -10.91
CA GLY A 152 0.62 -5.97 -9.89
C GLY A 152 1.12 -6.47 -8.54
N LEU A 153 1.82 -5.61 -7.79
CA LEU A 153 2.03 -5.78 -6.35
C LEU A 153 1.25 -4.67 -5.65
N LEU A 154 0.33 -5.05 -4.77
CA LEU A 154 -0.41 -4.14 -3.92
C LEU A 154 0.09 -4.25 -2.47
N PHE A 155 0.77 -3.23 -2.00
CA PHE A 155 1.16 -3.08 -0.60
C PHE A 155 0.04 -2.38 0.15
N ILE A 156 -0.62 -3.07 1.09
CA ILE A 156 -1.83 -2.55 1.71
C ILE A 156 -1.98 -2.95 3.17
N GLY A 157 -2.53 -2.04 3.99
CA GLY A 157 -2.81 -2.28 5.40
C GLY A 157 -3.87 -3.38 5.61
N MET A 158 -3.76 -4.08 6.74
CA MET A 158 -4.58 -5.27 7.04
C MET A 158 -6.09 -4.99 7.24
N LEU A 159 -6.50 -3.72 7.34
CA LEU A 159 -7.92 -3.36 7.48
C LEU A 159 -8.67 -3.32 6.14
N HIS A 160 -7.95 -3.40 5.03
CA HIS A 160 -8.48 -3.31 3.68
C HIS A 160 -8.89 -4.68 3.12
N ASP A 161 -9.97 -4.70 2.34
CA ASP A 161 -10.45 -5.87 1.60
C ASP A 161 -10.71 -5.52 0.12
N VAL A 162 -9.65 -5.06 -0.54
CA VAL A 162 -9.69 -4.65 -1.95
C VAL A 162 -10.07 -5.81 -2.87
N ALA A 163 -9.66 -7.03 -2.53
CA ALA A 163 -9.92 -8.23 -3.33
C ALA A 163 -11.41 -8.43 -3.64
N ARG A 164 -12.28 -8.05 -2.72
CA ARG A 164 -13.74 -8.14 -2.86
C ARG A 164 -14.30 -7.31 -4.02
N PHE A 165 -13.61 -6.27 -4.44
CA PHE A 165 -14.08 -5.30 -5.45
C PHE A 165 -13.35 -5.42 -6.78
N LEU A 166 -12.37 -6.31 -6.89
CA LEU A 166 -11.65 -6.54 -8.13
C LEU A 166 -12.51 -7.30 -9.15
N PRO A 167 -12.35 -7.01 -10.46
CA PRO A 167 -13.00 -7.79 -11.51
C PRO A 167 -12.50 -9.24 -11.56
N ALA A 168 -13.35 -10.15 -12.03
CA ALA A 168 -13.11 -11.59 -11.99
C ALA A 168 -11.94 -12.08 -12.86
N ASP A 169 -11.45 -11.26 -13.79
CA ASP A 169 -10.30 -11.58 -14.64
C ASP A 169 -8.96 -11.23 -13.97
N ILE A 170 -8.97 -10.61 -12.78
CA ILE A 170 -7.77 -10.41 -11.97
C ILE A 170 -7.62 -11.56 -10.99
N THR A 171 -6.59 -12.37 -11.19
CA THR A 171 -6.23 -13.45 -10.27
C THR A 171 -5.46 -12.87 -9.09
N VAL A 172 -6.04 -12.99 -7.89
CA VAL A 172 -5.40 -12.52 -6.65
C VAL A 172 -4.55 -13.60 -6.03
N ARG A 173 -3.34 -13.24 -5.57
CA ARG A 173 -2.43 -14.10 -4.80
C ARG A 173 -1.93 -13.39 -3.55
N TYR A 174 -1.65 -14.17 -2.53
CA TYR A 174 -0.99 -13.75 -1.29
C TYR A 174 0.34 -14.49 -1.18
N PRO A 175 1.44 -13.92 -1.73
CA PRO A 175 2.72 -14.63 -1.82
C PRO A 175 3.38 -14.83 -0.47
N LEU A 176 3.05 -13.97 0.49
CA LEU A 176 3.64 -13.98 1.82
C LEU A 176 2.71 -14.65 2.82
N ARG A 177 3.16 -15.71 3.44
CA ARG A 177 2.51 -16.27 4.63
C ARG A 177 3.11 -15.58 5.85
N ILE A 178 2.47 -14.50 6.30
CA ILE A 178 2.79 -13.98 7.64
C ILE A 178 2.28 -15.06 8.60
N THR A 179 3.17 -15.92 9.05
CA THR A 179 2.88 -16.86 10.15
C THR A 179 2.88 -16.04 11.44
N PRO A 180 1.78 -16.03 12.21
CA PRO A 180 1.68 -15.29 13.46
C PRO A 180 2.67 -15.82 14.52
#